data_9103d427bdbaa332d8359b96164162c2
#
_entry.id   9103d427bdbaa332d8359b96164162c2
#
_cell.length_a   1.000
_cell.length_b   1.000
_cell.length_c   1.000
_cell.angle_alpha   90.00
_cell.angle_beta   90.00
_cell.angle_gamma   90.00
#
_symmetry.space_group_name_H-M   'P 1'
#
loop_
_entity.id
_entity.type
_entity.pdbx_description
1 polymer ?
#
loop_
_entity_poly.entity_id
_entity_poly.type
_entity_poly.pdbx_seq_one_letter_code
_entity_poly.pdbx_strand_id
1 'polypeptide(L)'
;MSFLSTDTKGDVIRNYGTIAKEYYGYHISVIDLRNPTKSNGNNLLHLVNKYMDLYQKNPNELTYKAKAEKYAKIISKTIILNGEDSSSYGQNAYFYDAAEGLLTATILLVAEFCEPQKRHIVSVFKIIQELLAPSQKKGKNQFQQLMEMLPNDHKAKWFAGAALNTAEQSMASVMSTALSRLNAFLDSELEQLLCFDTEIDAEKFCSEKCAIFVVMPEENPTTFFMISLVIQQLYREILAVADEMGGKLKNRCVFFCDEFGTLPKIESAEMMFSASRSRRLQIVPIIQSFSQLEKNYGKEGAEIIIDNTQLTIFGGFAPNSTSAETLSKSLGSRTVMSGSVNRGKNDPSQSLQMIERPLMTPDELKSMPKGQFVVMKTGFYPMKVKLKLFFKWGIEFEDEYEVHEHGNRKVYYAEKREIIEGIRSKYQMNLIEEYELPPSALPMGGQQQTRTQLRTTPKSYREVNRSE
;
A
#
# COMPACT_ATOMS: atom_id res chain seq x y z
N MET A 1 -17.78 -8.01 7.44
CA MET A 1 -17.12 -7.71 6.16
C MET A 1 -16.79 -6.24 6.16
N SER A 2 -15.58 -5.87 5.79
CA SER A 2 -15.20 -4.46 5.57
C SER A 2 -14.95 -4.22 4.10
N PHE A 3 -15.08 -2.99 3.65
CA PHE A 3 -14.83 -2.67 2.25
C PHE A 3 -14.18 -1.29 2.07
N LEU A 4 -13.40 -1.18 1.01
CA LEU A 4 -12.94 0.08 0.43
C LEU A 4 -13.64 0.26 -0.89
N SER A 5 -14.11 1.46 -1.20
CA SER A 5 -14.68 1.81 -2.50
C SER A 5 -14.01 3.07 -3.04
N THR A 6 -13.49 3.01 -4.25
CA THR A 6 -13.15 4.22 -4.99
C THR A 6 -14.44 4.82 -5.54
N ASP A 7 -14.51 6.15 -5.60
CA ASP A 7 -15.70 6.91 -5.99
C ASP A 7 -15.28 8.16 -6.77
N THR A 8 -15.51 8.15 -8.08
CA THR A 8 -15.07 9.24 -8.95
C THR A 8 -15.86 10.53 -8.76
N LYS A 9 -17.14 10.43 -8.36
CA LYS A 9 -18.06 11.56 -8.27
C LYS A 9 -18.50 11.91 -6.86
N GLY A 10 -18.17 11.07 -5.89
CA GLY A 10 -18.70 11.16 -4.54
C GLY A 10 -20.17 10.70 -4.42
N ASP A 11 -20.73 10.10 -5.48
CA ASP A 11 -22.12 9.65 -5.47
C ASP A 11 -22.33 8.42 -4.58
N VAL A 12 -21.34 7.54 -4.52
CA VAL A 12 -21.41 6.30 -3.73
C VAL A 12 -21.45 6.64 -2.25
N ILE A 13 -20.53 7.50 -1.78
CA ILE A 13 -20.54 7.91 -0.37
C ILE A 13 -21.79 8.71 -0.01
N ARG A 14 -22.19 9.68 -0.83
CA ARG A 14 -23.40 10.48 -0.56
C ARG A 14 -24.64 9.62 -0.41
N ASN A 15 -24.86 8.71 -1.35
CA ASN A 15 -26.08 7.90 -1.40
C ASN A 15 -26.07 6.73 -0.40
N TYR A 16 -24.92 6.11 -0.17
CA TYR A 16 -24.85 4.86 0.61
C TYR A 16 -24.18 5.01 1.98
N GLY A 17 -23.50 6.12 2.25
CA GLY A 17 -22.80 6.34 3.51
C GLY A 17 -23.72 6.29 4.73
N THR A 18 -24.81 7.03 4.71
CA THR A 18 -25.82 7.04 5.79
C THR A 18 -26.43 5.65 5.98
N ILE A 19 -26.81 4.98 4.90
CA ILE A 19 -27.33 3.61 4.93
C ILE A 19 -26.33 2.64 5.56
N ALA A 20 -25.08 2.70 5.14
CA ALA A 20 -24.03 1.82 5.68
C ALA A 20 -23.81 2.04 7.18
N LYS A 21 -23.82 3.28 7.63
CA LYS A 21 -23.63 3.65 9.03
C LYS A 21 -24.84 3.28 9.88
N GLU A 22 -26.01 3.80 9.56
CA GLU A 22 -27.19 3.75 10.44
C GLU A 22 -27.87 2.36 10.43
N TYR A 23 -27.98 1.72 9.24
CA TYR A 23 -28.69 0.43 9.14
C TYR A 23 -27.77 -0.77 9.28
N TYR A 24 -26.51 -0.63 8.82
CA TYR A 24 -25.58 -1.76 8.83
C TYR A 24 -24.48 -1.66 9.87
N GLY A 25 -24.36 -0.55 10.58
CA GLY A 25 -23.42 -0.34 11.68
C GLY A 25 -21.95 -0.34 11.21
N TYR A 26 -21.68 0.25 10.04
CA TYR A 26 -20.31 0.42 9.57
C TYR A 26 -19.66 1.64 10.23
N HIS A 27 -18.40 1.51 10.60
CA HIS A 27 -17.53 2.65 10.81
C HIS A 27 -17.15 3.22 9.45
N ILE A 28 -17.44 4.50 9.21
CA ILE A 28 -17.20 5.15 7.92
C ILE A 28 -15.95 6.01 8.01
N SER A 29 -15.08 5.91 7.01
CA SER A 29 -13.98 6.85 6.77
C SER A 29 -14.05 7.32 5.32
N VAL A 30 -13.93 8.61 5.12
CA VAL A 30 -13.94 9.23 3.79
C VAL A 30 -12.59 9.90 3.57
N ILE A 31 -11.89 9.45 2.54
CA ILE A 31 -10.66 10.05 2.04
C ILE A 31 -11.06 10.84 0.80
N ASP A 32 -11.37 12.11 0.98
CA ASP A 32 -11.81 12.98 -0.11
C ASP A 32 -10.62 13.80 -0.64
N LEU A 33 -10.09 13.37 -1.79
CA LEU A 33 -8.99 14.05 -2.48
C LEU A 33 -9.46 15.21 -3.35
N ARG A 34 -10.78 15.37 -3.53
CA ARG A 34 -11.39 16.51 -4.21
C ARG A 34 -11.55 17.69 -3.25
N ASN A 35 -11.95 17.39 -2.01
CA ASN A 35 -12.16 18.36 -0.94
C ASN A 35 -11.46 17.90 0.34
N PRO A 36 -10.12 17.98 0.44
CA PRO A 36 -9.38 17.44 1.57
C PRO A 36 -9.78 18.05 2.92
N THR A 37 -10.35 19.26 2.95
CA THR A 37 -10.90 19.89 4.17
C THR A 37 -12.17 19.22 4.68
N LYS A 38 -12.88 18.47 3.81
CA LYS A 38 -14.06 17.64 4.12
C LYS A 38 -13.69 16.15 4.19
N SER A 39 -12.46 15.83 4.47
CA SER A 39 -11.95 14.47 4.56
C SER A 39 -11.67 14.08 6.00
N ASN A 40 -11.87 12.80 6.33
CA ASN A 40 -11.28 12.25 7.54
C ASN A 40 -9.74 12.27 7.44
N GLY A 41 -9.07 12.29 8.58
CA GLY A 41 -7.62 12.19 8.62
C GLY A 41 -7.12 10.85 8.06
N ASN A 42 -6.03 10.88 7.33
CA ASN A 42 -5.35 9.69 6.82
C ASN A 42 -3.84 9.82 6.98
N ASN A 43 -3.38 9.86 8.23
CA ASN A 43 -1.97 9.88 8.54
C ASN A 43 -1.32 8.57 8.11
N LEU A 44 -0.49 8.62 7.09
CA LEU A 44 0.21 7.44 6.55
C LEU A 44 1.10 6.75 7.59
N LEU A 45 1.55 7.49 8.63
CA LEU A 45 2.41 6.97 9.69
C LEU A 45 1.63 6.41 10.89
N HIS A 46 0.30 6.35 10.84
CA HIS A 46 -0.55 5.99 11.97
C HIS A 46 -0.12 4.70 12.68
N LEU A 47 0.06 3.60 11.92
CA LEU A 47 0.49 2.32 12.51
C LEU A 47 1.93 2.34 13.05
N VAL A 48 2.83 3.09 12.40
CA VAL A 48 4.20 3.27 12.92
C VAL A 48 4.15 3.98 14.27
N ASN A 49 3.40 5.07 14.36
CA ASN A 49 3.24 5.86 15.58
C ASN A 49 2.60 5.04 16.70
N LYS A 50 1.50 4.33 16.40
CA LYS A 50 0.80 3.45 17.33
C LYS A 50 1.74 2.42 17.98
N TYR A 51 2.51 1.72 17.14
CA TYR A 51 3.41 0.68 17.66
C TYR A 51 4.68 1.24 18.30
N MET A 52 5.15 2.41 17.88
CA MET A 52 6.24 3.09 18.56
C MET A 52 5.82 3.54 19.97
N ASP A 53 4.62 4.11 20.14
CA ASP A 53 4.07 4.49 21.44
C ASP A 53 3.86 3.28 22.35
N LEU A 54 3.39 2.15 21.82
CA LEU A 54 3.25 0.91 22.58
C LEU A 54 4.61 0.37 23.02
N TYR A 55 5.62 0.45 22.17
CA TYR A 55 6.99 0.05 22.52
C TYR A 55 7.60 0.95 23.58
N GLN A 56 7.42 2.27 23.50
CA GLN A 56 7.92 3.20 24.52
C GLN A 56 7.29 2.96 25.90
N LYS A 57 6.01 2.56 25.93
CA LYS A 57 5.32 2.18 27.18
C LYS A 57 5.74 0.81 27.70
N ASN A 58 6.14 -0.10 26.81
CA ASN A 58 6.49 -1.50 27.11
C ASN A 58 7.81 -1.89 26.40
N PRO A 59 8.98 -1.40 26.85
CA PRO A 59 10.26 -1.60 26.15
C PRO A 59 10.70 -3.05 26.04
N ASN A 60 10.18 -3.92 26.90
CA ASN A 60 10.48 -5.36 26.90
C ASN A 60 9.76 -6.13 25.80
N GLU A 61 8.71 -5.54 25.19
CA GLU A 61 7.91 -6.16 24.14
C GLU A 61 8.47 -5.82 22.75
N LEU A 62 9.48 -6.56 22.32
CA LEU A 62 10.15 -6.37 21.02
C LEU A 62 9.18 -6.46 19.82
N THR A 63 8.06 -7.14 19.98
CA THR A 63 7.03 -7.28 18.95
C THR A 63 6.49 -5.92 18.51
N TYR A 64 6.29 -4.97 19.42
CA TYR A 64 5.83 -3.63 19.08
C TYR A 64 6.87 -2.87 18.26
N LYS A 65 8.14 -2.96 18.64
CA LYS A 65 9.24 -2.35 17.87
C LYS A 65 9.32 -2.92 16.46
N ALA A 66 9.29 -4.25 16.35
CA ALA A 66 9.34 -4.94 15.06
C ALA A 66 8.17 -4.56 14.14
N LYS A 67 6.96 -4.35 14.70
CA LYS A 67 5.80 -3.87 13.93
C LYS A 67 5.99 -2.43 13.45
N ALA A 68 6.47 -1.51 14.29
CA ALA A 68 6.76 -0.14 13.88
C ALA A 68 7.77 -0.12 12.73
N GLU A 69 8.86 -0.88 12.84
CA GLU A 69 9.88 -1.05 11.79
C GLU A 69 9.29 -1.62 10.49
N LYS A 70 8.43 -2.64 10.59
CA LYS A 70 7.75 -3.27 9.44
C LYS A 70 6.87 -2.26 8.70
N TYR A 71 6.03 -1.52 9.42
CA TYR A 71 5.13 -0.53 8.80
C TYR A 71 5.91 0.66 8.23
N ALA A 72 6.98 1.12 8.88
CA ALA A 72 7.85 2.15 8.32
C ALA A 72 8.47 1.72 6.97
N LYS A 73 8.93 0.48 6.86
CA LYS A 73 9.42 -0.08 5.58
C LYS A 73 8.33 -0.16 4.51
N ILE A 74 7.12 -0.60 4.89
CA ILE A 74 5.99 -0.69 3.94
C ILE A 74 5.71 0.67 3.32
N ILE A 75 5.62 1.71 4.15
CA ILE A 75 5.33 3.08 3.71
C ILE A 75 6.46 3.61 2.85
N SER A 76 7.71 3.52 3.31
CA SER A 76 8.88 4.00 2.58
C SER A 76 8.98 3.35 1.20
N LYS A 77 8.81 2.04 1.13
CA LYS A 77 8.82 1.32 -0.14
C LYS A 77 7.68 1.77 -1.06
N THR A 78 6.48 1.95 -0.53
CA THR A 78 5.32 2.39 -1.33
C THR A 78 5.53 3.79 -1.91
N ILE A 79 6.08 4.71 -1.13
CA ILE A 79 6.36 6.09 -1.56
C ILE A 79 7.49 6.13 -2.58
N ILE A 80 8.58 5.41 -2.36
CA ILE A 80 9.74 5.43 -3.26
C ILE A 80 9.40 4.81 -4.62
N LEU A 81 8.67 3.71 -4.65
CA LEU A 81 8.26 3.06 -5.89
C LEU A 81 7.25 3.91 -6.67
N ASN A 82 6.32 4.58 -5.99
CA ASN A 82 5.34 5.49 -6.59
C ASN A 82 4.70 4.98 -7.90
N GLY A 83 4.30 3.70 -7.92
CA GLY A 83 3.69 3.06 -9.08
C GLY A 83 4.65 2.64 -10.20
N GLU A 84 5.96 2.79 -10.02
CA GLU A 84 6.98 2.29 -10.94
C GLU A 84 7.51 0.93 -10.47
N ASP A 85 7.88 0.07 -11.42
CA ASP A 85 8.58 -1.17 -11.12
C ASP A 85 10.03 -0.88 -10.72
N SER A 86 10.54 -1.56 -9.70
CA SER A 86 11.96 -1.47 -9.31
C SER A 86 12.92 -1.81 -10.45
N SER A 87 12.48 -2.62 -11.41
CA SER A 87 13.24 -2.94 -12.62
C SER A 87 13.44 -1.75 -13.55
N SER A 88 12.59 -0.71 -13.46
CA SER A 88 12.70 0.51 -14.27
C SER A 88 13.85 1.43 -13.85
N TYR A 89 14.39 1.26 -12.65
CA TYR A 89 15.44 2.12 -12.10
C TYR A 89 16.82 1.91 -12.72
N GLY A 90 17.07 0.77 -13.37
CA GLY A 90 18.30 0.48 -14.07
C GLY A 90 19.55 0.76 -13.21
N GLN A 91 20.48 1.58 -13.74
CA GLN A 91 21.71 1.96 -13.03
C GLN A 91 21.47 2.85 -11.80
N ASN A 92 20.29 3.43 -11.65
CA ASN A 92 19.93 4.31 -10.53
C ASN A 92 19.32 3.55 -9.35
N ALA A 93 19.15 2.23 -9.43
CA ALA A 93 18.53 1.40 -8.37
C ALA A 93 19.13 1.67 -6.99
N TYR A 94 20.45 1.83 -6.91
CA TYR A 94 21.14 2.15 -5.67
C TYR A 94 20.60 3.42 -4.97
N PHE A 95 20.31 4.49 -5.74
CA PHE A 95 19.80 5.73 -5.14
C PHE A 95 18.39 5.58 -4.59
N TYR A 96 17.56 4.77 -5.22
CA TYR A 96 16.21 4.48 -4.74
C TYR A 96 16.24 3.58 -3.49
N ASP A 97 17.07 2.54 -3.47
CA ASP A 97 17.24 1.68 -2.30
C ASP A 97 17.80 2.46 -1.09
N ALA A 98 18.80 3.32 -1.34
CA ALA A 98 19.35 4.19 -0.30
C ALA A 98 18.33 5.24 0.19
N ALA A 99 17.49 5.77 -0.72
CA ALA A 99 16.42 6.71 -0.37
C ALA A 99 15.29 6.01 0.42
N GLU A 100 14.95 4.75 0.11
CA GLU A 100 14.02 3.94 0.91
C GLU A 100 14.54 3.77 2.34
N GLY A 101 15.83 3.43 2.49
CA GLY A 101 16.47 3.28 3.80
C GLY A 101 16.52 4.60 4.59
N LEU A 102 16.86 5.70 3.93
CA LEU A 102 16.83 7.05 4.51
C LEU A 102 15.44 7.42 4.99
N LEU A 103 14.43 7.20 4.16
CA LEU A 103 13.04 7.50 4.48
C LEU A 103 12.55 6.65 5.65
N THR A 104 12.83 5.35 5.65
CA THR A 104 12.50 4.44 6.76
C THR A 104 13.13 4.91 8.07
N ALA A 105 14.42 5.26 8.04
CA ALA A 105 15.13 5.77 9.20
C ALA A 105 14.52 7.07 9.74
N THR A 106 14.21 8.02 8.86
CA THR A 106 13.64 9.31 9.24
C THR A 106 12.21 9.14 9.79
N ILE A 107 11.39 8.28 9.20
CA ILE A 107 10.06 7.94 9.73
C ILE A 107 10.18 7.40 11.17
N LEU A 108 11.09 6.48 11.43
CA LEU A 108 11.30 5.94 12.77
C LEU A 108 11.76 7.00 13.76
N LEU A 109 12.66 7.92 13.35
CA LEU A 109 13.10 9.02 14.22
C LEU A 109 11.97 9.99 14.56
N VAL A 110 11.15 10.36 13.58
CA VAL A 110 9.97 11.20 13.78
C VAL A 110 8.98 10.52 14.72
N ALA A 111 8.70 9.23 14.51
CA ALA A 111 7.79 8.47 15.36
C ALA A 111 8.30 8.30 16.80
N GLU A 112 9.61 8.21 16.99
CA GLU A 112 10.23 7.95 18.31
C GLU A 112 10.43 9.21 19.14
N PHE A 113 10.85 10.32 18.52
CA PHE A 113 11.36 11.49 19.24
C PHE A 113 10.49 12.75 19.11
N CYS A 114 9.53 12.80 18.18
CA CYS A 114 8.69 13.97 18.01
C CYS A 114 7.36 13.85 18.76
N GLU A 115 6.73 15.00 19.03
CA GLU A 115 5.39 15.05 19.63
C GLU A 115 4.33 14.40 18.73
N PRO A 116 3.30 13.76 19.28
CA PRO A 116 2.30 13.01 18.49
C PRO A 116 1.70 13.80 17.33
N GLN A 117 1.34 15.05 17.54
CA GLN A 117 0.72 15.93 16.53
C GLN A 117 1.65 16.34 15.39
N LYS A 118 2.95 16.02 15.48
CA LYS A 118 3.98 16.31 14.48
C LYS A 118 4.43 15.06 13.72
N ARG A 119 3.88 13.88 14.05
CA ARG A 119 4.34 12.59 13.52
C ARG A 119 3.58 12.21 12.23
N HIS A 120 3.88 12.89 11.13
CA HIS A 120 3.26 12.69 9.83
C HIS A 120 4.28 12.87 8.69
N ILE A 121 3.87 12.48 7.48
CA ILE A 121 4.79 12.40 6.32
C ILE A 121 5.39 13.76 5.91
N VAL A 122 4.64 14.86 6.09
CA VAL A 122 5.14 16.21 5.78
C VAL A 122 6.24 16.63 6.75
N SER A 123 6.18 16.22 8.02
CA SER A 123 7.28 16.39 8.97
C SER A 123 8.53 15.62 8.55
N VAL A 124 8.36 14.40 8.02
CA VAL A 124 9.49 13.61 7.49
C VAL A 124 10.15 14.35 6.32
N PHE A 125 9.37 14.93 5.41
CA PHE A 125 9.89 15.77 4.33
C PHE A 125 10.74 16.93 4.89
N LYS A 126 10.16 17.69 5.83
CA LYS A 126 10.83 18.84 6.45
C LYS A 126 12.15 18.46 7.12
N ILE A 127 12.17 17.35 7.86
CA ILE A 127 13.39 16.84 8.50
C ILE A 127 14.46 16.48 7.46
N ILE A 128 14.12 15.76 6.40
CA ILE A 128 15.06 15.42 5.33
C ILE A 128 15.59 16.68 4.66
N GLN A 129 14.75 17.67 4.41
CA GLN A 129 15.14 18.97 3.85
C GLN A 129 16.11 19.73 4.77
N GLU A 130 15.86 19.78 6.08
CA GLU A 130 16.75 20.39 7.07
C GLU A 130 18.11 19.68 7.14
N LEU A 131 18.15 18.36 6.94
CA LEU A 131 19.37 17.55 6.96
C LEU A 131 20.22 17.69 5.69
N LEU A 132 19.67 18.26 4.61
CA LEU A 132 20.42 18.63 3.39
C LEU A 132 21.34 19.85 3.60
N ALA A 133 21.07 20.69 4.60
CA ALA A 133 21.88 21.87 4.85
C ALA A 133 23.33 21.46 5.14
N PRO A 134 24.32 22.23 4.68
CA PRO A 134 25.73 21.95 4.92
C PRO A 134 26.04 21.81 6.42
N SER A 135 26.90 20.86 6.73
CA SER A 135 27.38 20.66 8.09
C SER A 135 28.51 21.65 8.44
N GLN A 136 28.61 22.05 9.70
CA GLN A 136 29.75 22.82 10.20
C GLN A 136 31.02 21.96 10.37
N LYS A 137 30.89 20.62 10.43
CA LYS A 137 32.02 19.68 10.50
C LYS A 137 32.47 19.29 9.08
N LYS A 138 33.72 19.59 8.74
CA LYS A 138 34.32 19.16 7.46
C LYS A 138 34.20 17.63 7.26
N GLY A 139 33.72 17.23 6.10
CA GLY A 139 33.66 15.81 5.70
C GLY A 139 32.47 15.01 6.22
N LYS A 140 31.47 15.65 6.85
CA LYS A 140 30.24 14.98 7.29
C LYS A 140 29.03 15.87 6.98
N ASN A 141 27.95 15.25 6.50
CA ASN A 141 26.66 15.94 6.36
C ASN A 141 25.88 15.92 7.69
N GLN A 142 24.83 16.71 7.76
CA GLN A 142 24.01 16.81 8.99
C GLN A 142 23.30 15.52 9.34
N PHE A 143 22.92 14.71 8.34
CA PHE A 143 22.30 13.41 8.56
C PHE A 143 23.26 12.44 9.22
N GLN A 144 24.52 12.36 8.76
CA GLN A 144 25.54 11.54 9.39
C GLN A 144 25.78 11.95 10.84
N GLN A 145 25.83 13.26 11.12
CA GLN A 145 26.00 13.76 12.48
C GLN A 145 24.83 13.35 13.40
N LEU A 146 23.60 13.42 12.90
CA LEU A 146 22.42 13.00 13.64
C LEU A 146 22.49 11.50 13.96
N MET A 147 22.87 10.67 12.97
CA MET A 147 22.95 9.22 13.14
C MET A 147 24.10 8.80 14.10
N GLU A 148 25.18 9.59 14.18
CA GLU A 148 26.27 9.35 15.13
C GLU A 148 25.86 9.54 16.60
N MET A 149 24.83 10.32 16.85
CA MET A 149 24.29 10.50 18.20
C MET A 149 23.50 9.29 18.71
N LEU A 150 23.09 8.41 17.82
CA LEU A 150 22.34 7.20 18.14
C LEU A 150 23.29 6.04 18.54
N PRO A 151 22.86 5.13 19.42
CA PRO A 151 23.57 3.88 19.69
C PRO A 151 23.84 3.08 18.42
N ASN A 152 24.89 2.24 18.42
CA ASN A 152 25.26 1.47 17.22
C ASN A 152 24.24 0.41 16.84
N ASP A 153 23.46 -0.06 17.78
CA ASP A 153 22.39 -1.06 17.61
C ASP A 153 21.02 -0.42 17.26
N HIS A 154 20.96 0.91 17.17
CA HIS A 154 19.71 1.59 16.83
C HIS A 154 19.27 1.30 15.40
N LYS A 155 18.03 0.84 15.22
CA LYS A 155 17.52 0.36 13.92
C LYS A 155 17.46 1.44 12.84
N ALA A 156 17.14 2.69 13.19
CA ALA A 156 17.19 3.79 12.22
C ALA A 156 18.59 3.91 11.58
N LYS A 157 19.65 3.70 12.35
CA LYS A 157 21.03 3.71 11.85
C LYS A 157 21.29 2.56 10.88
N TRP A 158 20.75 1.38 11.15
CA TRP A 158 20.88 0.22 10.27
C TRP A 158 20.10 0.40 8.96
N PHE A 159 18.87 0.89 9.01
CA PHE A 159 18.11 1.18 7.80
C PHE A 159 18.78 2.25 6.93
N ALA A 160 19.36 3.26 7.54
CA ALA A 160 20.12 4.29 6.85
C ALA A 160 21.48 3.83 6.33
N GLY A 161 21.92 2.59 6.59
CA GLY A 161 23.27 2.11 6.33
C GLY A 161 23.76 2.34 4.91
N ALA A 162 22.95 2.08 3.89
CA ALA A 162 23.29 2.34 2.50
C ALA A 162 23.53 3.85 2.25
N ALA A 163 22.65 4.70 2.77
CA ALA A 163 22.78 6.15 2.65
C ALA A 163 24.00 6.67 3.43
N LEU A 164 24.28 6.15 4.62
CA LEU A 164 25.39 6.59 5.47
C LEU A 164 26.77 6.26 4.88
N ASN A 165 26.88 5.15 4.16
CA ASN A 165 28.12 4.71 3.52
C ASN A 165 28.38 5.36 2.14
N THR A 166 27.54 6.29 1.74
CA THR A 166 27.61 6.97 0.45
C THR A 166 28.52 8.20 0.54
N ALA A 167 29.31 8.46 -0.50
CA ALA A 167 30.09 9.69 -0.60
C ALA A 167 29.19 10.94 -0.53
N GLU A 168 29.70 12.04 -0.01
CA GLU A 168 28.93 13.25 0.27
C GLU A 168 28.12 13.73 -0.96
N GLN A 169 28.72 13.70 -2.14
CA GLN A 169 28.05 14.11 -3.40
C GLN A 169 26.90 13.15 -3.78
N SER A 170 27.09 11.85 -3.59
CA SER A 170 26.06 10.84 -3.86
C SER A 170 24.95 10.86 -2.79
N MET A 171 25.27 11.26 -1.56
CA MET A 171 24.27 11.45 -0.50
C MET A 171 23.27 12.56 -0.83
N ALA A 172 23.73 13.64 -1.44
CA ALA A 172 22.85 14.70 -1.94
C ALA A 172 21.86 14.14 -2.98
N SER A 173 22.29 13.23 -3.85
CA SER A 173 21.42 12.55 -4.82
C SER A 173 20.40 11.64 -4.14
N VAL A 174 20.77 10.88 -3.11
CA VAL A 174 19.86 10.04 -2.32
C VAL A 174 18.78 10.90 -1.66
N MET A 175 19.16 11.98 -0.99
CA MET A 175 18.22 12.90 -0.33
C MET A 175 17.31 13.59 -1.35
N SER A 176 17.85 14.01 -2.49
CA SER A 176 17.07 14.62 -3.58
C SER A 176 16.06 13.64 -4.16
N THR A 177 16.40 12.36 -4.27
CA THR A 177 15.49 11.31 -4.71
C THR A 177 14.33 11.16 -3.70
N ALA A 178 14.63 11.08 -2.41
CA ALA A 178 13.60 11.00 -1.36
C ALA A 178 12.69 12.24 -1.37
N LEU A 179 13.27 13.45 -1.43
CA LEU A 179 12.51 14.70 -1.47
C LEU A 179 11.64 14.83 -2.71
N SER A 180 12.13 14.40 -3.87
CA SER A 180 11.35 14.42 -5.13
C SER A 180 10.07 13.57 -4.99
N ARG A 181 10.15 12.40 -4.34
CA ARG A 181 8.99 11.56 -4.08
C ARG A 181 8.06 12.17 -3.03
N LEU A 182 8.60 12.80 -2.01
CA LEU A 182 7.84 13.43 -0.94
C LEU A 182 7.22 14.78 -1.33
N ASN A 183 7.74 15.44 -2.37
CA ASN A 183 7.24 16.75 -2.84
C ASN A 183 5.76 16.68 -3.26
N ALA A 184 5.29 15.52 -3.70
CA ALA A 184 3.90 15.31 -4.07
C ALA A 184 2.90 15.44 -2.90
N PHE A 185 3.38 15.44 -1.65
CA PHE A 185 2.56 15.60 -0.43
C PHE A 185 2.48 17.05 0.07
N LEU A 186 3.18 17.98 -0.59
CA LEU A 186 3.30 19.37 -0.17
C LEU A 186 2.20 20.24 -0.77
N ASP A 187 0.99 19.96 -0.42
CA ASP A 187 -0.18 20.75 -0.77
C ASP A 187 -0.95 21.08 0.51
N SER A 188 -1.28 22.35 0.71
CA SER A 188 -1.89 22.85 1.96
C SER A 188 -3.25 22.19 2.24
N GLU A 189 -3.99 21.80 1.20
CA GLU A 189 -5.24 21.07 1.38
C GLU A 189 -4.99 19.60 1.70
N LEU A 190 -4.01 18.95 1.03
CA LEU A 190 -3.61 17.58 1.35
C LEU A 190 -3.07 17.43 2.77
N GLU A 191 -2.41 18.46 3.31
CA GLU A 191 -1.95 18.46 4.70
C GLU A 191 -3.11 18.33 5.69
N GLN A 192 -4.31 18.84 5.36
CA GLN A 192 -5.51 18.67 6.18
C GLN A 192 -5.96 17.21 6.27
N LEU A 193 -5.58 16.40 5.30
CA LEU A 193 -5.83 14.96 5.28
C LEU A 193 -4.66 14.18 5.90
N LEU A 194 -3.42 14.47 5.50
CA LEU A 194 -2.25 13.63 5.79
C LEU A 194 -1.64 13.86 7.18
N CYS A 195 -1.88 15.04 7.78
CA CYS A 195 -1.28 15.42 9.05
C CYS A 195 -2.15 15.13 10.28
N PHE A 196 -3.30 14.49 10.07
CA PHE A 196 -4.24 14.16 11.15
C PHE A 196 -4.48 12.65 11.21
N ASP A 197 -4.79 12.16 12.41
CA ASP A 197 -4.90 10.73 12.69
C ASP A 197 -5.95 10.02 11.85
N THR A 198 -5.66 8.76 11.58
CA THR A 198 -6.52 7.84 10.83
C THR A 198 -7.50 7.17 11.78
N GLU A 199 -8.80 7.24 11.48
CA GLU A 199 -9.85 6.61 12.29
C GLU A 199 -9.96 5.10 12.03
N ILE A 200 -9.65 4.67 10.81
CA ILE A 200 -9.72 3.27 10.38
C ILE A 200 -8.35 2.85 9.85
N ASP A 201 -7.56 2.26 10.72
CA ASP A 201 -6.31 1.60 10.33
C ASP A 201 -6.58 0.19 9.76
N ALA A 202 -5.56 -0.46 9.21
CA ALA A 202 -5.68 -1.80 8.64
C ALA A 202 -6.11 -2.86 9.66
N GLU A 203 -5.73 -2.74 10.91
CA GLU A 203 -6.10 -3.68 11.97
C GLU A 203 -7.59 -3.58 12.28
N LYS A 204 -8.10 -2.36 12.45
CA LYS A 204 -9.53 -2.08 12.65
C LYS A 204 -10.33 -2.51 11.42
N PHE A 205 -9.85 -2.20 10.23
CA PHE A 205 -10.47 -2.62 8.97
C PHE A 205 -10.59 -4.13 8.83
N CYS A 206 -9.62 -4.91 9.31
CA CYS A 206 -9.65 -6.36 9.29
C CYS A 206 -10.50 -7.00 10.39
N SER A 207 -10.71 -6.32 11.52
CA SER A 207 -11.38 -6.85 12.70
C SER A 207 -12.83 -6.42 12.87
N GLU A 208 -13.19 -5.23 12.40
CA GLU A 208 -14.52 -4.62 12.59
C GLU A 208 -15.27 -4.49 11.25
N LYS A 209 -16.49 -3.91 11.29
CA LYS A 209 -17.23 -3.51 10.08
C LYS A 209 -16.84 -2.10 9.71
N CYS A 210 -15.96 -1.96 8.76
CA CYS A 210 -15.45 -0.68 8.29
C CYS A 210 -15.73 -0.47 6.81
N ALA A 211 -16.02 0.78 6.43
CA ALA A 211 -16.15 1.21 5.06
C ALA A 211 -15.27 2.44 4.83
N ILE A 212 -14.34 2.32 3.89
CA ILE A 212 -13.47 3.41 3.46
C ILE A 212 -13.90 3.83 2.07
N PHE A 213 -14.25 5.10 1.90
CA PHE A 213 -14.57 5.69 0.61
C PHE A 213 -13.45 6.61 0.19
N VAL A 214 -12.91 6.39 -1.01
CA VAL A 214 -11.85 7.22 -1.59
C VAL A 214 -12.45 8.02 -2.74
N VAL A 215 -12.74 9.29 -2.49
CA VAL A 215 -13.30 10.19 -3.49
C VAL A 215 -12.17 10.77 -4.33
N MET A 216 -12.30 10.60 -5.65
CA MET A 216 -11.25 10.90 -6.61
C MET A 216 -11.50 12.24 -7.29
N PRO A 217 -10.47 13.09 -7.47
CA PRO A 217 -10.59 14.30 -8.27
C PRO A 217 -10.48 13.94 -9.77
N GLU A 218 -11.56 14.07 -10.52
CA GLU A 218 -11.52 13.88 -11.98
C GLU A 218 -10.68 14.97 -12.67
N GLU A 219 -10.59 16.15 -12.07
CA GLU A 219 -10.05 17.37 -12.68
C GLU A 219 -8.59 17.67 -12.27
N ASN A 220 -8.09 17.06 -11.18
CA ASN A 220 -6.76 17.35 -10.66
C ASN A 220 -5.85 16.12 -10.69
N PRO A 221 -5.03 15.94 -11.75
CA PRO A 221 -4.14 14.79 -11.84
C PRO A 221 -2.98 14.81 -10.82
N THR A 222 -2.69 15.95 -10.18
CA THR A 222 -1.56 16.09 -9.26
C THR A 222 -1.73 15.27 -7.97
N THR A 223 -2.96 15.10 -7.49
CA THR A 223 -3.27 14.32 -6.29
C THR A 223 -3.74 12.90 -6.61
N PHE A 224 -3.86 12.57 -7.91
CA PHE A 224 -4.41 11.29 -8.35
C PHE A 224 -3.55 10.09 -7.90
N PHE A 225 -2.22 10.25 -7.81
CA PHE A 225 -1.30 9.21 -7.31
C PHE A 225 -1.64 8.75 -5.89
N MET A 226 -2.25 9.62 -5.06
CA MET A 226 -2.63 9.29 -3.69
C MET A 226 -3.60 8.10 -3.60
N ILE A 227 -4.44 7.91 -4.61
CA ILE A 227 -5.39 6.79 -4.65
C ILE A 227 -4.64 5.47 -4.68
N SER A 228 -3.68 5.36 -5.61
CA SER A 228 -2.83 4.16 -5.72
C SER A 228 -2.01 3.95 -4.45
N LEU A 229 -1.49 5.03 -3.86
CA LEU A 229 -0.74 4.98 -2.61
C LEU A 229 -1.60 4.44 -1.46
N VAL A 230 -2.81 4.97 -1.26
CA VAL A 230 -3.74 4.53 -0.22
C VAL A 230 -4.11 3.05 -0.41
N ILE A 231 -4.47 2.65 -1.63
CA ILE A 231 -4.83 1.26 -1.93
C ILE A 231 -3.64 0.33 -1.69
N GLN A 232 -2.44 0.68 -2.17
CA GLN A 232 -1.22 -0.13 -2.00
C GLN A 232 -0.82 -0.24 -0.54
N GLN A 233 -0.84 0.86 0.20
CA GLN A 233 -0.50 0.88 1.61
C GLN A 233 -1.46 0.00 2.39
N LEU A 234 -2.77 0.24 2.26
CA LEU A 234 -3.78 -0.55 2.96
C LEU A 234 -3.69 -2.04 2.60
N TYR A 235 -3.45 -2.37 1.32
CA TYR A 235 -3.23 -3.75 0.89
C TYR A 235 -2.05 -4.40 1.61
N ARG A 236 -0.89 -3.74 1.63
CA ARG A 236 0.32 -4.27 2.27
C ARG A 236 0.15 -4.42 3.79
N GLU A 237 -0.53 -3.47 4.42
CA GLU A 237 -0.86 -3.52 5.83
C GLU A 237 -1.84 -4.65 6.15
N ILE A 238 -2.87 -4.87 5.31
CA ILE A 238 -3.80 -6.00 5.41
C ILE A 238 -3.06 -7.33 5.29
N LEU A 239 -2.10 -7.45 4.38
CA LEU A 239 -1.27 -8.66 4.28
C LEU A 239 -0.47 -8.89 5.57
N ALA A 240 0.10 -7.82 6.14
CA ALA A 240 0.83 -7.90 7.40
C ALA A 240 -0.07 -8.39 8.55
N VAL A 241 -1.30 -7.86 8.63
CA VAL A 241 -2.32 -8.30 9.61
C VAL A 241 -2.73 -9.76 9.36
N ALA A 242 -2.93 -10.15 8.10
CA ALA A 242 -3.28 -11.52 7.75
C ALA A 242 -2.19 -12.52 8.15
N ASP A 243 -0.92 -12.18 7.92
CA ASP A 243 0.21 -13.02 8.31
C ASP A 243 0.27 -13.23 9.83
N GLU A 244 0.01 -12.19 10.62
CA GLU A 244 -0.10 -12.28 12.08
C GLU A 244 -1.28 -13.14 12.56
N MET A 245 -2.34 -13.22 11.75
CA MET A 245 -3.52 -14.08 12.00
C MET A 245 -3.36 -15.51 11.45
N GLY A 246 -2.15 -15.94 11.13
CA GLY A 246 -1.89 -17.27 10.57
C GLY A 246 -2.17 -17.39 9.07
N GLY A 247 -2.01 -16.31 8.33
CA GLY A 247 -2.10 -16.25 6.87
C GLY A 247 -3.51 -15.99 6.32
N LYS A 248 -4.51 -15.77 7.18
CA LYS A 248 -5.91 -15.59 6.74
C LYS A 248 -6.68 -14.65 7.66
N LEU A 249 -7.32 -13.65 7.11
CA LEU A 249 -8.16 -12.71 7.86
C LEU A 249 -9.36 -13.40 8.50
N LYS A 250 -9.79 -12.95 9.67
CA LYS A 250 -11.03 -13.40 10.31
C LYS A 250 -12.25 -12.95 9.50
N ASN A 251 -12.30 -11.67 9.15
CA ASN A 251 -13.35 -11.07 8.35
C ASN A 251 -12.95 -11.02 6.87
N ARG A 252 -13.94 -11.06 5.99
CA ARG A 252 -13.72 -10.78 4.56
C ARG A 252 -13.55 -9.28 4.39
N CYS A 253 -12.52 -8.89 3.63
CA CYS A 253 -12.32 -7.53 3.17
C CYS A 253 -12.53 -7.46 1.65
N VAL A 254 -13.10 -6.38 1.16
CA VAL A 254 -13.39 -6.20 -0.26
C VAL A 254 -12.92 -4.81 -0.70
N PHE A 255 -12.23 -4.74 -1.83
CA PHE A 255 -11.91 -3.50 -2.52
C PHE A 255 -12.78 -3.41 -3.78
N PHE A 256 -13.68 -2.44 -3.81
CA PHE A 256 -14.43 -2.05 -5.00
C PHE A 256 -13.65 -0.93 -5.67
N CYS A 257 -12.95 -1.25 -6.75
CA CYS A 257 -12.11 -0.31 -7.47
C CYS A 257 -12.85 0.16 -8.71
N ASP A 258 -13.66 1.20 -8.56
CA ASP A 258 -14.32 1.84 -9.70
C ASP A 258 -13.27 2.57 -10.55
N GLU A 259 -13.50 2.62 -11.86
CA GLU A 259 -12.58 3.18 -12.86
C GLU A 259 -11.14 2.59 -12.78
N PHE A 260 -11.02 1.30 -12.41
CA PHE A 260 -9.73 0.64 -12.19
C PHE A 260 -8.80 0.74 -13.41
N GLY A 261 -9.35 0.77 -14.62
CA GLY A 261 -8.57 0.91 -15.86
C GLY A 261 -7.95 2.29 -16.06
N THR A 262 -8.44 3.32 -15.35
CA THR A 262 -7.97 4.71 -15.44
C THR A 262 -7.28 5.19 -14.17
N LEU A 263 -7.37 4.43 -13.07
CA LEU A 263 -6.60 4.71 -11.85
C LEU A 263 -5.09 4.75 -12.17
N PRO A 264 -4.32 5.55 -11.43
CA PRO A 264 -2.86 5.46 -11.52
C PRO A 264 -2.41 4.02 -11.27
N LYS A 265 -1.38 3.58 -11.98
CA LYS A 265 -0.88 2.22 -11.86
C LYS A 265 -0.64 1.86 -10.39
N ILE A 266 -1.22 0.76 -9.95
CA ILE A 266 -0.94 0.14 -8.66
C ILE A 266 0.18 -0.87 -8.89
N GLU A 267 1.39 -0.60 -8.43
CA GLU A 267 2.59 -1.38 -8.72
C GLU A 267 2.43 -2.88 -8.43
N SER A 268 1.79 -3.22 -7.35
CA SER A 268 1.60 -4.62 -6.96
C SER A 268 0.26 -5.21 -7.40
N ALA A 269 -0.43 -4.63 -8.39
CA ALA A 269 -1.76 -5.08 -8.79
C ALA A 269 -1.79 -6.56 -9.18
N GLU A 270 -0.86 -7.03 -10.00
CA GLU A 270 -0.78 -8.43 -10.41
C GLU A 270 -0.67 -9.37 -9.20
N MET A 271 0.18 -9.00 -8.24
CA MET A 271 0.33 -9.75 -6.99
C MET A 271 -0.92 -9.64 -6.11
N MET A 272 -1.58 -8.47 -6.10
CA MET A 272 -2.83 -8.27 -5.37
C MET A 272 -3.90 -9.24 -5.86
N PHE A 273 -4.10 -9.38 -7.16
CA PHE A 273 -5.09 -10.30 -7.72
C PHE A 273 -4.71 -11.77 -7.51
N SER A 274 -3.43 -12.12 -7.61
CA SER A 274 -2.96 -13.50 -7.45
C SER A 274 -3.02 -13.98 -5.98
N ALA A 275 -2.63 -13.13 -5.02
CA ALA A 275 -2.43 -13.54 -3.62
C ALA A 275 -3.62 -13.26 -2.69
N SER A 276 -4.49 -12.30 -3.01
CA SER A 276 -5.52 -11.80 -2.08
C SER A 276 -6.57 -12.83 -1.71
N ARG A 277 -6.94 -13.71 -2.64
CA ARG A 277 -8.00 -14.72 -2.44
C ARG A 277 -7.72 -15.63 -1.24
N SER A 278 -6.51 -16.13 -1.10
CA SER A 278 -6.13 -17.03 0.00
C SER A 278 -6.27 -16.35 1.37
N ARG A 279 -6.12 -15.04 1.42
CA ARG A 279 -6.18 -14.22 2.64
C ARG A 279 -7.56 -13.67 2.98
N ARG A 280 -8.59 -14.01 2.22
CA ARG A 280 -9.96 -13.46 2.32
C ARG A 280 -10.07 -11.97 1.97
N LEU A 281 -9.16 -11.45 1.20
CA LEU A 281 -9.28 -10.15 0.55
C LEU A 281 -9.79 -10.38 -0.87
N GLN A 282 -10.85 -9.69 -1.24
CA GLN A 282 -11.45 -9.74 -2.57
C GLN A 282 -11.25 -8.38 -3.25
N ILE A 283 -10.84 -8.39 -4.50
CA ILE A 283 -10.71 -7.18 -5.32
C ILE A 283 -11.71 -7.27 -6.46
N VAL A 284 -12.47 -6.20 -6.62
CA VAL A 284 -13.50 -6.06 -7.65
C VAL A 284 -13.11 -4.88 -8.54
N PRO A 285 -12.38 -5.13 -9.64
CA PRO A 285 -12.06 -4.08 -10.59
C PRO A 285 -13.27 -3.81 -11.47
N ILE A 286 -13.63 -2.53 -11.63
CA ILE A 286 -14.65 -2.06 -12.55
C ILE A 286 -13.94 -1.28 -13.65
N ILE A 287 -14.08 -1.75 -14.89
CA ILE A 287 -13.40 -1.20 -16.06
C ILE A 287 -14.38 -0.92 -17.19
N GLN A 288 -14.08 0.04 -18.02
CA GLN A 288 -14.88 0.34 -19.21
C GLN A 288 -14.43 -0.49 -20.42
N SER A 289 -13.14 -0.83 -20.50
CA SER A 289 -12.59 -1.64 -21.57
C SER A 289 -11.30 -2.36 -21.16
N PHE A 290 -11.01 -3.48 -21.81
CA PHE A 290 -9.74 -4.19 -21.63
C PHE A 290 -8.55 -3.37 -22.13
N SER A 291 -8.73 -2.53 -23.16
CA SER A 291 -7.66 -1.66 -23.67
C SER A 291 -7.18 -0.64 -22.65
N GLN A 292 -8.05 -0.15 -21.75
CA GLN A 292 -7.61 0.71 -20.64
C GLN A 292 -6.75 -0.05 -19.65
N LEU A 293 -7.11 -1.29 -19.36
CA LEU A 293 -6.32 -2.16 -18.46
C LEU A 293 -4.95 -2.48 -19.07
N GLU A 294 -4.91 -2.83 -20.37
CA GLU A 294 -3.66 -3.08 -21.09
C GLU A 294 -2.76 -1.84 -21.18
N LYS A 295 -3.35 -0.67 -21.36
CA LYS A 295 -2.60 0.59 -21.37
C LYS A 295 -1.91 0.83 -20.03
N ASN A 296 -2.56 0.49 -18.92
CA ASN A 296 -2.10 0.77 -17.57
C ASN A 296 -1.10 -0.27 -17.05
N TYR A 297 -1.36 -1.55 -17.34
CA TYR A 297 -0.58 -2.67 -16.79
C TYR A 297 0.25 -3.44 -17.82
N GLY A 298 0.19 -3.04 -19.08
CA GLY A 298 0.73 -3.84 -20.19
C GLY A 298 -0.17 -5.04 -20.51
N LYS A 299 0.14 -5.72 -21.62
CA LYS A 299 -0.65 -6.86 -22.06
C LYS A 299 -0.58 -8.03 -21.08
N GLU A 300 0.63 -8.38 -20.63
CA GLU A 300 0.87 -9.48 -19.70
C GLU A 300 0.24 -9.22 -18.32
N GLY A 301 0.41 -8.02 -17.77
CA GLY A 301 -0.20 -7.64 -16.50
C GLY A 301 -1.73 -7.62 -16.55
N ALA A 302 -2.31 -7.16 -17.66
CA ALA A 302 -3.75 -7.20 -17.87
C ALA A 302 -4.28 -8.64 -17.94
N GLU A 303 -3.59 -9.54 -18.65
CA GLU A 303 -3.92 -10.97 -18.72
C GLU A 303 -3.87 -11.62 -17.32
N ILE A 304 -2.83 -11.35 -16.52
CA ILE A 304 -2.72 -11.84 -15.14
C ILE A 304 -3.90 -11.38 -14.27
N ILE A 305 -4.30 -10.12 -14.38
CA ILE A 305 -5.44 -9.57 -13.63
C ILE A 305 -6.74 -10.26 -14.03
N ILE A 306 -6.97 -10.44 -15.33
CA ILE A 306 -8.17 -11.08 -15.89
C ILE A 306 -8.23 -12.55 -15.47
N ASP A 307 -7.14 -13.31 -15.60
CA ASP A 307 -7.08 -14.73 -15.29
C ASP A 307 -7.31 -15.03 -13.80
N ASN A 308 -6.94 -14.12 -12.94
CA ASN A 308 -7.20 -14.23 -11.49
C ASN A 308 -8.63 -13.80 -11.12
N THR A 309 -9.41 -13.28 -12.06
CA THR A 309 -10.80 -12.88 -11.83
C THR A 309 -11.76 -14.05 -11.99
N GLN A 310 -12.29 -14.56 -10.87
CA GLN A 310 -13.16 -15.76 -10.82
C GLN A 310 -14.59 -15.49 -11.31
N LEU A 311 -15.01 -14.24 -11.34
CA LEU A 311 -16.34 -13.82 -11.74
C LEU A 311 -16.22 -12.59 -12.65
N THR A 312 -16.74 -12.68 -13.86
CA THR A 312 -16.81 -11.56 -14.81
C THR A 312 -18.27 -11.24 -15.11
N ILE A 313 -18.66 -9.99 -14.92
CA ILE A 313 -20.00 -9.49 -15.24
C ILE A 313 -19.84 -8.38 -16.28
N PHE A 314 -20.50 -8.52 -17.40
CA PHE A 314 -20.42 -7.51 -18.45
C PHE A 314 -21.76 -7.28 -19.12
N GLY A 315 -21.97 -6.03 -19.58
CA GLY A 315 -23.18 -5.67 -20.30
C GLY A 315 -23.07 -4.24 -20.83
N GLY A 316 -23.37 -4.11 -22.11
CA GLY A 316 -23.22 -2.85 -22.84
C GLY A 316 -21.80 -2.61 -23.31
N PHE A 317 -21.66 -2.37 -24.61
CA PHE A 317 -20.38 -2.04 -25.24
C PHE A 317 -20.57 -0.86 -26.16
N ALA A 318 -19.53 -0.03 -26.28
CA ALA A 318 -19.48 0.97 -27.35
C ALA A 318 -19.50 0.26 -28.72
N PRO A 319 -20.09 0.86 -29.76
CA PRO A 319 -20.20 0.24 -31.09
C PRO A 319 -18.88 -0.26 -31.66
N ASN A 320 -17.78 0.43 -31.38
CA ASN A 320 -16.46 0.11 -31.88
C ASN A 320 -15.56 -0.62 -30.85
N SER A 321 -16.16 -1.18 -29.78
CA SER A 321 -15.40 -1.86 -28.71
C SER A 321 -14.82 -3.20 -29.21
N THR A 322 -13.50 -3.36 -29.08
CA THR A 322 -12.78 -4.63 -29.27
C THR A 322 -12.99 -5.59 -28.09
N SER A 323 -13.38 -5.09 -26.93
CA SER A 323 -13.70 -5.92 -25.76
C SER A 323 -14.84 -6.90 -26.03
N ALA A 324 -15.80 -6.55 -26.91
CA ALA A 324 -16.87 -7.44 -27.31
C ALA A 324 -16.36 -8.67 -28.07
N GLU A 325 -15.29 -8.54 -28.87
CA GLU A 325 -14.67 -9.65 -29.59
C GLU A 325 -13.96 -10.61 -28.62
N THR A 326 -13.21 -10.06 -27.69
CA THR A 326 -12.52 -10.83 -26.65
C THR A 326 -13.51 -11.64 -25.81
N LEU A 327 -14.59 -11.00 -25.37
CA LEU A 327 -15.62 -11.66 -24.57
C LEU A 327 -16.45 -12.67 -25.35
N SER A 328 -16.74 -12.42 -26.63
CA SER A 328 -17.39 -13.40 -27.52
C SER A 328 -16.57 -14.67 -27.61
N LYS A 329 -15.24 -14.58 -27.77
CA LYS A 329 -14.34 -15.73 -27.78
C LYS A 329 -14.31 -16.46 -26.43
N SER A 330 -14.28 -15.73 -25.33
CA SER A 330 -14.25 -16.29 -23.97
C SER A 330 -15.55 -17.03 -23.59
N LEU A 331 -16.68 -16.66 -24.19
CA LEU A 331 -17.96 -17.36 -24.01
C LEU A 331 -17.96 -18.75 -24.62
N GLY A 332 -17.11 -19.01 -25.62
CA GLY A 332 -17.06 -20.26 -26.36
C GLY A 332 -18.08 -20.31 -27.48
N SER A 333 -18.22 -21.46 -28.06
CA SER A 333 -19.04 -21.70 -29.26
C SER A 333 -19.99 -22.90 -29.10
N ARG A 334 -20.95 -22.99 -29.99
CA ARG A 334 -21.86 -24.12 -30.14
C ARG A 334 -21.97 -24.54 -31.60
N THR A 335 -22.22 -25.81 -31.84
CA THR A 335 -22.53 -26.30 -33.15
C THR A 335 -23.98 -25.97 -33.49
N VAL A 336 -24.21 -25.31 -34.63
CA VAL A 336 -25.53 -25.00 -35.15
C VAL A 336 -25.69 -25.58 -36.55
N MET A 337 -26.89 -25.95 -36.92
CA MET A 337 -27.21 -26.40 -38.25
C MET A 337 -27.45 -25.17 -39.12
N SER A 338 -26.69 -25.04 -40.20
CA SER A 338 -26.87 -24.02 -41.22
C SER A 338 -27.25 -24.70 -42.52
N GLY A 339 -28.20 -24.15 -43.23
CA GLY A 339 -28.64 -24.72 -44.47
C GLY A 339 -28.85 -23.71 -45.59
N SER A 340 -28.52 -24.07 -46.80
CA SER A 340 -28.91 -23.35 -47.99
C SER A 340 -30.06 -24.07 -48.68
N VAL A 341 -31.09 -23.35 -49.05
CA VAL A 341 -32.22 -23.86 -49.84
C VAL A 341 -32.11 -23.25 -51.21
N ASN A 342 -31.83 -24.11 -52.21
CA ASN A 342 -31.88 -23.68 -53.60
C ASN A 342 -33.28 -23.97 -54.18
N ARG A 343 -34.02 -22.91 -54.47
CA ARG A 343 -35.36 -23.02 -55.11
C ARG A 343 -35.24 -22.91 -56.59
N GLY A 344 -34.59 -23.90 -57.24
CA GLY A 344 -34.66 -24.07 -58.71
C GLY A 344 -36.06 -24.46 -59.13
N LYS A 345 -36.52 -24.05 -60.33
CA LYS A 345 -37.87 -24.31 -60.85
C LYS A 345 -38.14 -25.84 -61.05
N ASN A 346 -37.11 -26.68 -61.18
CA ASN A 346 -37.24 -28.09 -61.45
C ASN A 346 -36.70 -29.05 -60.44
N ASP A 347 -35.92 -28.58 -59.43
CA ASP A 347 -35.36 -29.46 -58.40
C ASP A 347 -34.93 -28.64 -57.14
N PRO A 348 -35.76 -28.56 -56.10
CA PRO A 348 -35.38 -27.95 -54.87
C PRO A 348 -34.37 -28.77 -54.11
N SER A 349 -33.15 -28.31 -53.95
CA SER A 349 -32.12 -28.98 -53.14
C SER A 349 -31.91 -28.27 -51.82
N GLN A 350 -31.84 -29.02 -50.75
CA GLN A 350 -31.45 -28.55 -49.41
C GLN A 350 -30.09 -29.11 -49.05
N SER A 351 -29.17 -28.24 -48.71
CA SER A 351 -27.89 -28.63 -48.12
C SER A 351 -27.87 -28.22 -46.66
N LEU A 352 -27.77 -29.18 -45.77
CA LEU A 352 -27.62 -28.93 -44.31
C LEU A 352 -26.18 -29.18 -43.92
N GLN A 353 -25.58 -28.21 -43.27
CA GLN A 353 -24.19 -28.27 -42.80
C GLN A 353 -24.12 -27.89 -41.32
N MET A 354 -23.36 -28.65 -40.55
CA MET A 354 -23.04 -28.28 -39.17
C MET A 354 -21.93 -27.25 -39.19
N ILE A 355 -22.18 -26.09 -38.59
CA ILE A 355 -21.19 -25.03 -38.47
C ILE A 355 -21.01 -24.64 -37.00
N GLU A 356 -19.79 -24.24 -36.66
CA GLU A 356 -19.49 -23.66 -35.37
C GLU A 356 -19.96 -22.20 -35.34
N ARG A 357 -20.65 -21.81 -34.27
CA ARG A 357 -21.11 -20.45 -34.04
C ARG A 357 -20.79 -20.04 -32.61
N PRO A 358 -20.22 -18.84 -32.36
CA PRO A 358 -20.08 -18.32 -31.02
C PRO A 358 -21.41 -18.35 -30.24
N LEU A 359 -21.37 -18.61 -28.94
CA LEU A 359 -22.57 -18.54 -28.08
C LEU A 359 -23.26 -17.20 -28.18
N MET A 360 -22.49 -16.10 -28.19
CA MET A 360 -22.93 -14.77 -28.58
C MET A 360 -21.88 -14.13 -29.48
N THR A 361 -22.32 -13.61 -30.62
CA THR A 361 -21.42 -12.86 -31.53
C THR A 361 -21.08 -11.47 -30.91
N PRO A 362 -19.99 -10.83 -31.37
CA PRO A 362 -19.68 -9.45 -30.95
C PRO A 362 -20.85 -8.48 -31.19
N ASP A 363 -21.58 -8.65 -32.28
CA ASP A 363 -22.74 -7.79 -32.63
C ASP A 363 -23.91 -8.01 -31.66
N GLU A 364 -24.16 -9.24 -31.27
CA GLU A 364 -25.19 -9.60 -30.28
C GLU A 364 -24.82 -9.01 -28.89
N LEU A 365 -23.52 -8.99 -28.52
CA LEU A 365 -23.04 -8.37 -27.30
C LEU A 365 -23.20 -6.84 -27.34
N LYS A 366 -22.84 -6.21 -28.46
CA LYS A 366 -22.99 -4.76 -28.69
C LYS A 366 -24.45 -4.32 -28.73
N SER A 367 -25.33 -5.21 -29.19
CA SER A 367 -26.78 -4.95 -29.30
C SER A 367 -27.56 -5.29 -28.03
N MET A 368 -26.89 -5.67 -26.96
CA MET A 368 -27.53 -6.10 -25.72
C MET A 368 -28.31 -4.94 -25.06
N PRO A 369 -29.60 -5.10 -24.76
CA PRO A 369 -30.41 -4.06 -24.16
C PRO A 369 -29.86 -3.64 -22.77
N LYS A 370 -30.02 -2.37 -22.43
CA LYS A 370 -29.68 -1.83 -21.11
C LYS A 370 -30.35 -2.62 -19.98
N GLY A 371 -29.58 -3.02 -18.98
CA GLY A 371 -30.04 -3.84 -17.87
C GLY A 371 -29.91 -5.36 -18.11
N GLN A 372 -29.46 -5.80 -19.29
CA GLN A 372 -29.05 -7.18 -19.52
C GLN A 372 -27.53 -7.29 -19.35
N PHE A 373 -27.13 -8.41 -18.75
CA PHE A 373 -25.72 -8.72 -18.46
C PHE A 373 -25.43 -10.17 -18.80
N VAL A 374 -24.18 -10.45 -19.13
CA VAL A 374 -23.65 -11.79 -19.18
C VAL A 374 -22.73 -11.99 -18.00
N VAL A 375 -22.92 -13.10 -17.31
CA VAL A 375 -22.15 -13.48 -16.12
C VAL A 375 -21.38 -14.74 -16.45
N MET A 376 -20.06 -14.67 -16.33
CA MET A 376 -19.16 -15.82 -16.39
C MET A 376 -18.57 -16.07 -15.01
N LYS A 377 -18.56 -17.32 -14.59
CA LYS A 377 -17.97 -17.74 -13.32
C LYS A 377 -17.24 -19.06 -13.51
N THR A 378 -16.06 -19.16 -12.92
CA THR A 378 -15.28 -20.41 -12.95
C THR A 378 -16.12 -21.61 -12.47
N GLY A 379 -16.19 -22.67 -13.29
CA GLY A 379 -16.93 -23.90 -13.00
C GLY A 379 -18.45 -23.83 -13.30
N PHE A 380 -18.92 -22.77 -13.95
CA PHE A 380 -20.32 -22.61 -14.36
C PHE A 380 -20.41 -22.22 -15.83
N TYR A 381 -21.49 -22.61 -16.47
CA TYR A 381 -21.79 -22.11 -17.80
C TYR A 381 -22.13 -20.61 -17.78
N PRO A 382 -21.78 -19.86 -18.82
CA PRO A 382 -22.17 -18.47 -18.93
C PRO A 382 -23.67 -18.28 -18.83
N MET A 383 -24.09 -17.23 -18.13
CA MET A 383 -25.51 -16.93 -17.91
C MET A 383 -25.84 -15.54 -18.45
N LYS A 384 -26.90 -15.43 -19.24
CA LYS A 384 -27.48 -14.14 -19.61
C LYS A 384 -28.56 -13.80 -18.58
N VAL A 385 -28.39 -12.67 -17.89
CA VAL A 385 -29.28 -12.24 -16.81
C VAL A 385 -29.85 -10.85 -17.09
N LYS A 386 -31.03 -10.57 -16.53
CA LYS A 386 -31.64 -9.25 -16.57
C LYS A 386 -31.69 -8.72 -15.14
N LEU A 387 -30.97 -7.64 -14.89
CA LEU A 387 -30.95 -6.96 -13.60
C LEU A 387 -31.77 -5.68 -13.70
N LYS A 388 -32.58 -5.41 -12.68
CA LYS A 388 -33.20 -4.09 -12.55
C LYS A 388 -32.09 -3.06 -12.26
N LEU A 389 -32.18 -1.93 -12.91
CA LEU A 389 -31.31 -0.78 -12.57
C LEU A 389 -31.65 -0.31 -11.16
N PHE A 390 -30.66 0.18 -10.42
CA PHE A 390 -30.80 0.46 -8.98
C PHE A 390 -31.98 1.36 -8.66
N PHE A 391 -32.24 2.41 -9.46
CA PHE A 391 -33.36 3.32 -9.29
C PHE A 391 -34.75 2.66 -9.51
N LYS A 392 -34.79 1.44 -10.05
CA LYS A 392 -36.02 0.65 -10.19
C LYS A 392 -36.26 -0.32 -9.03
N TRP A 393 -35.41 -0.30 -8.03
CA TRP A 393 -35.54 -1.16 -6.86
C TRP A 393 -36.42 -0.53 -5.76
N GLY A 394 -36.85 0.72 -5.95
CA GLY A 394 -37.57 1.48 -4.93
C GLY A 394 -36.67 1.82 -3.72
N ILE A 395 -35.37 1.91 -3.95
CA ILE A 395 -34.44 2.40 -2.93
C ILE A 395 -34.62 3.91 -2.89
N GLU A 396 -35.08 4.40 -1.77
CA GLU A 396 -35.09 5.82 -1.43
C GLU A 396 -33.80 6.08 -0.65
N PHE A 397 -33.04 7.07 -1.11
CA PHE A 397 -31.86 7.51 -0.38
C PHE A 397 -32.33 8.53 0.65
N GLU A 398 -31.88 8.36 1.86
CA GLU A 398 -32.05 9.31 2.95
C GLU A 398 -31.11 10.51 2.77
N ASP A 399 -30.97 11.32 3.80
CA ASP A 399 -30.06 12.45 3.82
C ASP A 399 -28.65 12.02 3.36
N GLU A 400 -28.05 12.84 2.52
CA GLU A 400 -26.70 12.61 2.02
C GLU A 400 -25.71 12.46 3.19
N TYR A 401 -24.78 11.49 3.06
CA TYR A 401 -23.71 11.39 4.03
C TYR A 401 -22.71 12.51 3.80
N GLU A 402 -22.54 13.35 4.79
CA GLU A 402 -21.56 14.42 4.76
C GLU A 402 -20.49 14.21 5.83
N VAL A 403 -19.24 14.41 5.45
CA VAL A 403 -18.14 14.59 6.39
C VAL A 403 -18.16 16.04 6.86
N HIS A 404 -18.15 16.24 8.16
CA HIS A 404 -18.09 17.59 8.72
C HIS A 404 -16.84 18.33 8.24
N GLU A 405 -17.02 19.55 7.75
CA GLU A 405 -15.89 20.37 7.32
C GLU A 405 -15.03 20.77 8.52
N HIS A 406 -13.78 20.36 8.49
CA HIS A 406 -12.83 20.63 9.59
C HIS A 406 -12.20 22.02 9.52
N GLY A 407 -12.41 22.74 8.41
CA GLY A 407 -11.80 24.04 8.16
C GLY A 407 -10.25 23.95 8.09
N ASN A 408 -9.60 25.06 8.40
CA ASN A 408 -8.15 25.13 8.44
C ASN A 408 -7.62 24.69 9.82
N ARG A 409 -7.44 23.39 10.01
CA ARG A 409 -6.76 22.88 11.21
C ARG A 409 -5.29 23.29 11.18
N LYS A 410 -4.77 23.75 12.30
CA LYS A 410 -3.37 24.13 12.42
C LYS A 410 -2.48 22.87 12.35
N VAL A 411 -1.62 22.81 11.36
CA VAL A 411 -0.62 21.74 11.21
C VAL A 411 0.64 22.13 11.98
N TYR A 412 1.20 21.17 12.71
CA TYR A 412 2.44 21.33 13.47
C TYR A 412 3.49 20.40 12.86
N TYR A 413 4.67 20.97 12.58
CA TYR A 413 5.74 20.21 11.94
C TYR A 413 6.84 19.86 12.93
N ALA A 414 7.47 18.72 12.76
CA ALA A 414 8.66 18.34 13.48
C ALA A 414 9.86 19.19 13.04
N GLU A 415 10.79 19.40 13.96
CA GLU A 415 12.04 20.08 13.72
C GLU A 415 13.22 19.16 14.07
N LYS A 416 14.31 19.28 13.34
CA LYS A 416 15.55 18.54 13.62
C LYS A 416 16.01 18.70 15.06
N ARG A 417 15.85 19.90 15.62
CA ARG A 417 16.22 20.20 17.01
C ARG A 417 15.49 19.30 18.00
N GLU A 418 14.21 19.05 17.79
CA GLU A 418 13.38 18.18 18.63
C GLU A 418 13.92 16.75 18.67
N ILE A 419 14.30 16.21 17.50
CA ILE A 419 14.93 14.87 17.41
C ILE A 419 16.27 14.86 18.15
N ILE A 420 17.11 15.89 17.98
CA ILE A 420 18.41 16.01 18.68
C ILE A 420 18.23 16.04 20.19
N GLU A 421 17.29 16.84 20.68
CA GLU A 421 16.98 16.95 22.12
C GLU A 421 16.41 15.63 22.66
N GLY A 422 15.52 14.97 21.90
CA GLY A 422 14.99 13.65 22.26
C GLY A 422 16.07 12.57 22.35
N ILE A 423 16.99 12.52 21.39
CA ILE A 423 18.14 11.57 21.41
C ILE A 423 19.02 11.87 22.63
N ARG A 424 19.36 13.13 22.90
CA ARG A 424 20.16 13.50 24.06
C ARG A 424 19.49 13.11 25.37
N SER A 425 18.21 13.41 25.50
CA SER A 425 17.44 13.07 26.70
C SER A 425 17.43 11.54 26.92
N LYS A 426 17.23 10.76 25.88
CA LYS A 426 17.07 9.30 26.02
C LYS A 426 18.40 8.56 26.23
N TYR A 427 19.46 8.96 25.52
CA TYR A 427 20.70 8.16 25.49
C TYR A 427 21.86 8.79 26.28
N GLN A 428 21.91 10.10 26.48
CA GLN A 428 22.97 10.75 27.26
C GLN A 428 22.71 10.71 28.76
N MET A 429 21.46 10.65 29.21
CA MET A 429 21.17 10.38 30.62
C MET A 429 21.56 8.95 31.02
N ASN A 430 21.42 7.97 30.14
CA ASN A 430 21.87 6.60 30.42
C ASN A 430 23.40 6.48 30.54
N LEU A 431 24.17 7.32 29.86
CA LEU A 431 25.63 7.37 30.04
C LEU A 431 26.03 7.94 31.41
N ILE A 432 25.24 8.83 31.99
CA ILE A 432 25.47 9.38 33.34
C ILE A 432 25.11 8.33 34.39
N GLU A 433 24.04 7.57 34.22
CA GLU A 433 23.67 6.46 35.14
C GLU A 433 24.67 5.28 35.11
N GLU A 434 25.27 4.94 33.96
CA GLU A 434 26.33 3.93 33.87
C GLU A 434 27.64 4.38 34.54
N TYR A 435 27.92 5.68 34.61
CA TYR A 435 29.11 6.21 35.24
C TYR A 435 28.92 6.54 36.75
N GLU A 436 27.68 6.61 37.27
CA GLU A 436 27.36 6.86 38.66
C GLU A 436 27.06 5.59 39.49
N LEU A 437 27.36 4.38 38.99
CA LEU A 437 27.38 3.20 39.84
C LEU A 437 28.50 3.33 40.87
N PRO A 438 28.18 3.39 42.18
CA PRO A 438 29.19 3.49 43.20
C PRO A 438 30.11 2.27 43.11
N PRO A 439 31.43 2.42 43.30
CA PRO A 439 32.32 1.26 43.30
C PRO A 439 31.83 0.31 44.37
N SER A 440 31.39 -0.88 43.91
CA SER A 440 30.99 -1.96 44.81
C SER A 440 32.09 -2.15 45.84
N ALA A 441 31.78 -1.97 47.10
CA ALA A 441 32.67 -2.19 48.20
C ALA A 441 33.26 -3.61 48.08
N LEU A 442 34.52 -3.67 47.83
CA LEU A 442 35.31 -4.92 47.94
C LEU A 442 35.24 -5.43 49.37
N PRO A 443 34.87 -6.63 49.65
CA PRO A 443 35.01 -7.18 50.99
C PRO A 443 36.49 -7.31 51.34
N MET A 444 36.92 -6.57 52.33
CA MET A 444 38.19 -6.76 52.99
C MET A 444 38.19 -8.11 53.69
N GLY A 445 39.09 -9.02 53.34
CA GLY A 445 39.28 -10.24 54.11
C GLY A 445 40.30 -11.17 53.49
N GLY A 446 41.50 -11.10 54.01
CA GLY A 446 42.78 -11.70 53.81
C GLY A 446 42.82 -13.19 53.44
N GLN A 447 43.84 -13.55 52.74
CA GLN A 447 44.94 -14.43 53.13
C GLN A 447 45.84 -14.71 51.94
N GLN A 448 47.13 -14.58 52.15
CA GLN A 448 48.22 -14.99 51.28
C GLN A 448 48.20 -16.48 51.06
N GLN A 449 48.38 -16.96 49.85
CA GLN A 449 49.09 -18.19 49.53
C GLN A 449 49.73 -18.16 48.14
N THR A 450 51.04 -18.16 48.17
CA THR A 450 52.07 -18.78 47.35
C THR A 450 51.89 -19.08 45.87
N ARG A 451 52.86 -18.55 45.15
CA ARG A 451 53.30 -18.89 43.78
C ARG A 451 53.42 -20.36 43.52
N THR A 452 52.98 -20.86 42.42
CA THR A 452 53.67 -21.92 41.66
C THR A 452 53.47 -21.61 40.15
N GLN A 453 54.64 -21.48 39.51
CA GLN A 453 54.78 -21.34 38.05
C GLN A 453 54.55 -22.70 37.40
N LEU A 454 53.81 -22.77 36.35
CA LEU A 454 53.93 -23.82 35.32
C LEU A 454 53.86 -23.21 33.93
N ARG A 455 55.02 -23.24 33.29
CA ARG A 455 55.19 -23.04 31.86
C ARG A 455 54.62 -24.24 31.13
N THR A 456 53.82 -24.03 30.06
CA THR A 456 53.73 -24.96 28.95
C THR A 456 53.58 -24.21 27.63
N THR A 457 54.48 -24.58 26.72
CA THR A 457 54.68 -24.15 25.35
C THR A 457 53.55 -24.61 24.42
N PRO A 458 53.35 -23.96 23.27
CA PRO A 458 52.32 -24.34 22.31
C PRO A 458 52.79 -25.46 21.38
N LYS A 459 51.94 -26.45 21.13
CA LYS A 459 52.12 -27.45 20.09
C LYS A 459 51.45 -27.05 18.80
N SER A 460 52.25 -27.05 17.73
CA SER A 460 51.89 -26.98 16.33
C SER A 460 51.00 -28.14 15.89
N TYR A 461 49.96 -27.84 15.11
CA TYR A 461 49.28 -28.85 14.30
C TYR A 461 49.82 -28.82 12.87
N ARG A 462 50.38 -29.95 12.47
CA ARG A 462 50.65 -30.33 11.09
C ARG A 462 49.59 -31.34 10.62
N GLU A 463 49.23 -31.14 9.39
CA GLU A 463 48.52 -31.99 8.43
C GLU A 463 48.43 -33.48 8.71
N VAL A 464 47.28 -34.08 8.46
CA VAL A 464 47.17 -35.41 7.86
C VAL A 464 46.09 -35.39 6.77
N ASN A 465 46.58 -35.82 5.61
CA ASN A 465 45.84 -36.05 4.36
C ASN A 465 45.16 -37.43 4.33
N ARG A 466 44.13 -37.54 3.50
CA ARG A 466 43.72 -38.62 2.59
C ARG A 466 42.82 -39.76 3.08
N SER A 467 41.89 -39.94 2.18
CA SER A 467 41.20 -41.14 1.65
C SER A 467 40.00 -41.65 2.46
N GLU A 468 38.84 -41.60 1.95
CA GLU A 468 38.19 -42.28 0.81
C GLU A 468 36.99 -41.50 0.32
#